data_70a9bf208c34434e6099e35c35e9095f
#
_entry.id   70a9bf208c34434e6099e35c35e9095f
#
_cell.length_a   1.000
_cell.length_b   1.000
_cell.length_c   1.000
_cell.angle_alpha   90.00
_cell.angle_beta   90.00
_cell.angle_gamma   90.00
#
_symmetry.space_group_name_H-M   'P 1'
#
loop_
_entity.id
_entity.type
_entity.pdbx_description
1 polymer ?
#
loop_
_entity_poly.entity_id
_entity_poly.type
_entity_poly.pdbx_seq_one_letter_code
_entity_poly.pdbx_strand_id
1 'polypeptide(L)'
;MLGTRAAMYAPVEGNALFLILDDVCYQDADGMMPYANARGVLRLRAKSHNGVFVAMANARSAQSQWETDAAHVGDTQVSGFSTPIHALPAVTKEASPWIRWLNRDELARLADPTIGARVPHTAVRILSKALETGPVLLSIPQDGITEALSCSKCHRQVRCARCTGPLERLADGTIRCRWCGAATVQWSCPTCHNERMRVVRVGAAGTAMELARLFRGVPMVLSTPSQPRGVVSDIGFAPQLVIATPG
;
A
#
# COMPACT_ATOMS: atom_id res chain seq x y z
N MET A 1 -15.95 -14.45 -22.60
CA MET A 1 -16.07 -12.97 -22.66
C MET A 1 -15.04 -12.37 -21.71
N LEU A 2 -14.34 -11.33 -22.15
CA LEU A 2 -13.42 -10.54 -21.33
C LEU A 2 -13.94 -9.09 -21.28
N GLY A 3 -13.79 -8.42 -20.16
CA GLY A 3 -14.20 -7.03 -20.03
C GLY A 3 -13.84 -6.41 -18.68
N THR A 4 -14.08 -5.15 -18.54
CA THR A 4 -13.94 -4.37 -17.30
C THR A 4 -15.16 -4.58 -16.40
N ARG A 5 -15.36 -3.72 -15.40
CA ARG A 5 -16.48 -3.81 -14.44
C ARG A 5 -17.84 -4.07 -15.09
N ALA A 6 -18.16 -3.44 -16.21
CA ALA A 6 -19.44 -3.63 -16.88
C ALA A 6 -19.68 -5.07 -17.36
N ALA A 7 -18.64 -5.83 -17.61
CA ALA A 7 -18.74 -7.24 -18.01
C ALA A 7 -19.38 -8.15 -16.95
N MET A 8 -19.43 -7.72 -15.69
CA MET A 8 -20.10 -8.48 -14.63
C MET A 8 -21.61 -8.68 -14.88
N TYR A 9 -22.22 -7.86 -15.73
CA TYR A 9 -23.65 -7.96 -16.11
C TYR A 9 -23.88 -8.63 -17.45
N ALA A 10 -22.84 -9.03 -18.16
CA ALA A 10 -22.97 -9.64 -19.47
C ALA A 10 -23.82 -10.93 -19.41
N PRO A 11 -24.70 -11.16 -20.41
CA PRO A 11 -25.52 -12.38 -20.45
C PRO A 11 -24.63 -13.62 -20.53
N VAL A 12 -25.02 -14.65 -19.80
CA VAL A 12 -24.33 -15.95 -19.76
C VAL A 12 -25.40 -17.04 -19.72
N GLU A 13 -25.21 -18.05 -20.52
CA GLU A 13 -26.11 -19.22 -20.59
C GLU A 13 -25.43 -20.45 -19.97
N GLY A 14 -26.24 -21.28 -19.30
CA GLY A 14 -25.79 -22.55 -18.72
C GLY A 14 -24.80 -22.41 -17.58
N ASN A 15 -24.04 -23.47 -17.34
CA ASN A 15 -22.97 -23.49 -16.33
C ASN A 15 -21.79 -22.63 -16.82
N ALA A 16 -21.29 -21.76 -15.98
CA ALA A 16 -20.25 -20.82 -16.38
C ALA A 16 -19.14 -20.67 -15.35
N LEU A 17 -17.93 -20.37 -15.83
CA LEU A 17 -16.82 -19.93 -15.02
C LEU A 17 -16.82 -18.40 -14.97
N PHE A 18 -16.92 -17.86 -13.76
CA PHE A 18 -16.80 -16.45 -13.48
C PHE A 18 -15.43 -16.18 -12.84
N LEU A 19 -14.61 -15.36 -13.51
CA LEU A 19 -13.26 -15.08 -13.08
C LEU A 19 -13.07 -13.58 -12.90
N ILE A 20 -12.46 -13.17 -11.78
CA ILE A 20 -12.03 -11.80 -11.52
C ILE A 20 -10.51 -11.77 -11.33
N LEU A 21 -9.84 -10.86 -12.01
CA LEU A 21 -8.41 -10.60 -11.85
C LEU A 21 -8.25 -9.36 -10.95
N ASP A 22 -7.37 -9.46 -9.94
CA ASP A 22 -7.07 -8.36 -9.01
C ASP A 22 -8.34 -7.71 -8.43
N ASP A 23 -9.11 -8.48 -7.68
CA ASP A 23 -10.41 -8.08 -7.11
C ASP A 23 -10.35 -6.78 -6.30
N VAL A 24 -9.18 -6.41 -5.76
CA VAL A 24 -8.93 -5.13 -5.07
C VAL A 24 -9.23 -3.93 -5.97
N CYS A 25 -8.93 -4.02 -7.28
CA CYS A 25 -9.16 -2.95 -8.24
C CYS A 25 -10.65 -2.65 -8.48
N TYR A 26 -11.55 -3.52 -8.02
CA TYR A 26 -13.00 -3.40 -8.22
C TYR A 26 -13.78 -3.12 -6.93
N GLN A 27 -13.09 -2.85 -5.83
CA GLN A 27 -13.74 -2.60 -4.53
C GLN A 27 -14.42 -1.23 -4.48
N ASP A 28 -13.84 -0.24 -5.15
CA ASP A 28 -14.37 1.12 -5.19
C ASP A 28 -15.21 1.33 -6.46
N ALA A 29 -16.46 1.71 -6.26
CA ALA A 29 -17.39 2.00 -7.35
C ALA A 29 -17.63 3.52 -7.42
N ASP A 30 -16.62 4.26 -7.87
CA ASP A 30 -16.71 5.72 -7.96
C ASP A 30 -17.90 6.17 -8.83
N GLY A 31 -18.75 6.98 -8.24
CA GLY A 31 -19.78 7.72 -8.93
C GLY A 31 -21.05 6.95 -9.35
N MET A 32 -21.20 5.67 -8.99
CA MET A 32 -22.39 4.88 -9.35
C MET A 32 -23.19 4.45 -8.12
N MET A 33 -24.43 4.90 -8.04
CA MET A 33 -25.43 4.40 -7.06
C MET A 33 -26.48 3.53 -7.75
N PRO A 34 -26.85 2.35 -7.22
CA PRO A 34 -26.24 1.64 -6.09
C PRO A 34 -24.90 1.02 -6.45
N TYR A 35 -23.97 1.06 -5.53
CA TYR A 35 -22.62 0.52 -5.72
C TYR A 35 -22.63 -0.99 -5.76
N ALA A 36 -22.57 -1.56 -6.96
CA ALA A 36 -22.45 -2.99 -7.11
C ALA A 36 -20.97 -3.42 -6.99
N ASN A 37 -20.69 -4.23 -5.98
CA ASN A 37 -19.39 -4.85 -5.83
C ASN A 37 -19.22 -5.96 -6.87
N ALA A 38 -18.27 -5.82 -7.80
CA ALA A 38 -18.08 -6.76 -8.91
C ALA A 38 -17.85 -8.21 -8.44
N ARG A 39 -17.05 -8.40 -7.37
CA ARG A 39 -16.80 -9.70 -6.76
C ARG A 39 -18.10 -10.34 -6.24
N GLY A 40 -18.90 -9.55 -5.52
CA GLY A 40 -20.19 -10.00 -4.98
C GLY A 40 -21.17 -10.40 -6.09
N VAL A 41 -21.28 -9.58 -7.14
CA VAL A 41 -22.13 -9.88 -8.31
C VAL A 41 -21.70 -11.16 -9.00
N LEU A 42 -20.41 -11.33 -9.29
CA LEU A 42 -19.89 -12.53 -9.97
C LEU A 42 -20.11 -13.81 -9.14
N ARG A 43 -19.95 -13.73 -7.81
CA ARG A 43 -20.24 -14.85 -6.91
C ARG A 43 -21.73 -15.22 -6.90
N LEU A 44 -22.60 -14.21 -6.82
CA LEU A 44 -24.05 -14.44 -6.85
C LEU A 44 -24.45 -15.09 -8.18
N ARG A 45 -23.91 -14.62 -9.28
CA ARG A 45 -24.15 -15.18 -10.62
C ARG A 45 -23.60 -16.59 -10.75
N ALA A 46 -22.39 -16.87 -10.24
CA ALA A 46 -21.87 -18.23 -10.22
C ALA A 46 -22.84 -19.17 -9.51
N LYS A 47 -23.36 -18.77 -8.34
CA LYS A 47 -24.36 -19.54 -7.61
C LYS A 47 -25.64 -19.72 -8.43
N SER A 48 -26.18 -18.69 -9.07
CA SER A 48 -27.44 -18.76 -9.85
C SER A 48 -27.32 -19.58 -11.12
N HIS A 49 -26.12 -19.66 -11.70
CA HIS A 49 -25.84 -20.46 -12.91
C HIS A 49 -25.25 -21.85 -12.62
N ASN A 50 -25.26 -22.28 -11.35
CA ASN A 50 -24.56 -23.51 -10.92
C ASN A 50 -23.13 -23.60 -11.45
N GLY A 51 -22.46 -22.46 -11.49
CA GLY A 51 -21.10 -22.27 -12.01
C GLY A 51 -20.05 -22.11 -10.93
N VAL A 52 -18.84 -21.80 -11.33
CA VAL A 52 -17.70 -21.63 -10.45
C VAL A 52 -17.26 -20.16 -10.46
N PHE A 53 -16.94 -19.62 -9.29
CA PHE A 53 -16.31 -18.32 -9.15
C PHE A 53 -14.85 -18.47 -8.76
N VAL A 54 -13.96 -17.78 -9.47
CA VAL A 54 -12.51 -17.77 -9.21
C VAL A 54 -12.01 -16.34 -9.10
N ALA A 55 -11.34 -16.01 -8.00
CA ALA A 55 -10.60 -14.78 -7.86
C ALA A 55 -9.09 -15.06 -7.99
N MET A 56 -8.42 -14.34 -8.89
CA MET A 56 -6.98 -14.48 -9.15
C MET A 56 -6.29 -13.14 -8.90
N ALA A 57 -5.19 -13.16 -8.17
CA ALA A 57 -4.34 -11.99 -7.94
C ALA A 57 -2.93 -12.43 -7.52
N ASN A 58 -1.95 -11.54 -7.65
CA ASN A 58 -0.61 -11.75 -7.11
C ASN A 58 -0.60 -11.76 -5.57
N ALA A 59 -1.51 -11.00 -4.96
CA ALA A 59 -1.74 -10.97 -3.52
C ALA A 59 -3.24 -11.04 -3.24
N ARG A 60 -3.65 -11.78 -2.22
CA ARG A 60 -5.05 -11.84 -1.83
C ARG A 60 -5.53 -10.50 -1.28
N SER A 61 -6.74 -10.09 -1.67
CA SER A 61 -7.46 -9.05 -0.95
C SER A 61 -7.79 -9.50 0.48
N ALA A 62 -8.04 -8.55 1.38
CA ALA A 62 -8.49 -8.85 2.74
C ALA A 62 -9.79 -9.69 2.72
N GLN A 63 -10.71 -9.40 1.80
CA GLN A 63 -11.93 -10.16 1.62
C GLN A 63 -11.66 -11.59 1.15
N SER A 64 -10.77 -11.78 0.16
CA SER A 64 -10.37 -13.12 -0.31
C SER A 64 -9.71 -13.93 0.81
N GLN A 65 -8.87 -13.29 1.64
CA GLN A 65 -8.25 -13.94 2.78
C GLN A 65 -9.29 -14.36 3.82
N TRP A 66 -10.20 -13.44 4.18
CA TRP A 66 -11.28 -13.75 5.12
C TRP A 66 -12.18 -14.91 4.67
N GLU A 67 -12.45 -15.01 3.37
CA GLU A 67 -13.26 -16.09 2.82
C GLU A 67 -12.57 -17.47 2.81
N THR A 68 -11.22 -17.48 2.86
CA THR A 68 -10.45 -18.74 2.94
C THR A 68 -10.16 -19.17 4.36
N ASP A 69 -10.17 -18.23 5.30
CA ASP A 69 -9.85 -18.52 6.70
C ASP A 69 -11.06 -19.13 7.41
N ALA A 70 -10.82 -20.15 8.23
CA ALA A 70 -11.79 -20.59 9.21
C ALA A 70 -11.93 -19.48 10.28
N ALA A 71 -13.08 -18.87 10.34
CA ALA A 71 -13.36 -17.83 11.32
C ALA A 71 -14.19 -18.40 12.48
N HIS A 72 -13.88 -17.97 13.70
CA HIS A 72 -14.75 -18.17 14.84
C HIS A 72 -15.67 -16.95 14.96
N VAL A 73 -16.97 -17.16 14.85
CA VAL A 73 -17.98 -16.14 15.12
C VAL A 73 -18.68 -16.54 16.43
N GLY A 74 -18.27 -15.95 17.54
CA GLY A 74 -18.64 -16.43 18.87
C GLY A 74 -18.08 -17.85 19.12
N ASP A 75 -18.90 -18.75 19.60
CA ASP A 75 -18.53 -20.15 19.85
C ASP A 75 -18.67 -21.06 18.61
N THR A 76 -19.05 -20.49 17.46
CA THR A 76 -19.27 -21.27 16.24
C THR A 76 -18.07 -21.15 15.30
N GLN A 77 -17.47 -22.28 14.97
CA GLN A 77 -16.48 -22.34 13.91
C GLN A 77 -17.16 -22.29 12.56
N VAL A 78 -16.92 -21.21 11.80
CA VAL A 78 -17.37 -21.08 10.42
C VAL A 78 -16.20 -21.45 9.52
N SER A 79 -16.33 -22.55 8.78
CA SER A 79 -15.34 -22.90 7.76
C SER A 79 -15.35 -21.86 6.63
N GLY A 80 -14.20 -21.54 6.09
CA GLY A 80 -14.08 -20.69 4.92
C GLY A 80 -14.91 -21.25 3.74
N PHE A 81 -15.56 -20.38 3.00
CA PHE A 81 -16.39 -20.79 1.86
C PHE A 81 -15.61 -20.82 0.54
N SER A 82 -14.33 -20.56 0.56
CA SER A 82 -13.46 -20.55 -0.61
C SER A 82 -12.24 -21.40 -0.37
N THR A 83 -11.89 -22.23 -1.36
CA THR A 83 -10.69 -23.06 -1.32
C THR A 83 -9.53 -22.29 -1.95
N PRO A 84 -8.43 -22.03 -1.23
CA PRO A 84 -7.27 -21.39 -1.81
C PRO A 84 -6.54 -22.35 -2.77
N ILE A 85 -6.17 -21.83 -3.94
CA ILE A 85 -5.30 -22.53 -4.89
C ILE A 85 -3.95 -21.81 -4.86
N HIS A 86 -2.88 -22.52 -4.60
CA HIS A 86 -1.52 -22.00 -4.57
C HIS A 86 -0.68 -22.70 -5.64
N ALA A 87 0.28 -21.94 -6.21
CA ALA A 87 1.33 -22.57 -6.99
C ALA A 87 2.18 -23.51 -6.11
N LEU A 88 2.81 -24.49 -6.73
CA LEU A 88 3.74 -25.36 -6.02
C LEU A 88 4.85 -24.54 -5.37
N PRO A 89 5.28 -24.86 -4.13
CA PRO A 89 6.32 -24.09 -3.42
C PRO A 89 7.61 -23.91 -4.22
N ALA A 90 8.00 -24.91 -5.02
CA ALA A 90 9.18 -24.82 -5.88
C ALA A 90 9.01 -23.74 -6.96
N VAL A 91 7.86 -23.70 -7.63
CA VAL A 91 7.53 -22.69 -8.66
C VAL A 91 7.46 -21.30 -8.03
N THR A 92 6.81 -21.19 -6.87
CA THR A 92 6.74 -19.91 -6.16
C THR A 92 8.13 -19.40 -5.78
N LYS A 93 9.00 -20.27 -5.29
CA LYS A 93 10.38 -19.92 -4.91
C LYS A 93 11.21 -19.46 -6.11
N GLU A 94 11.02 -20.10 -7.27
CA GLU A 94 11.74 -19.75 -8.51
C GLU A 94 11.23 -18.43 -9.12
N ALA A 95 9.91 -18.23 -9.15
CA ALA A 95 9.26 -17.08 -9.77
C ALA A 95 9.22 -15.83 -8.89
N SER A 96 9.32 -15.98 -7.57
CA SER A 96 9.20 -14.84 -6.65
C SER A 96 10.55 -14.19 -6.39
N PRO A 97 10.62 -12.86 -6.40
CA PRO A 97 11.82 -12.16 -5.99
C PRO A 97 12.08 -12.39 -4.49
N TRP A 98 13.34 -12.25 -4.08
CA TRP A 98 13.66 -12.26 -2.66
C TRP A 98 13.06 -11.02 -1.98
N ILE A 99 12.23 -11.26 -0.96
CA ILE A 99 11.54 -10.19 -0.21
C ILE A 99 12.12 -10.10 1.20
N ARG A 100 12.48 -8.89 1.61
CA ARG A 100 12.87 -8.58 2.97
C ARG A 100 11.93 -7.55 3.59
N TRP A 101 11.32 -7.93 4.70
CA TRP A 101 10.44 -7.05 5.46
C TRP A 101 11.23 -6.34 6.56
N LEU A 102 11.53 -5.05 6.35
CA LEU A 102 12.24 -4.21 7.33
C LEU A 102 11.22 -3.50 8.23
N ASN A 103 10.56 -4.24 9.11
CA ASN A 103 9.77 -3.65 10.16
C ASN A 103 10.65 -3.17 11.33
N ARG A 104 10.03 -2.56 12.34
CA ARG A 104 10.73 -1.97 13.48
C ARG A 104 11.50 -3.01 14.29
N ASP A 105 10.93 -4.18 14.47
CA ASP A 105 11.54 -5.27 15.24
C ASP A 105 12.74 -5.86 14.50
N GLU A 106 12.64 -6.00 13.18
CA GLU A 106 13.75 -6.42 12.33
C GLU A 106 14.89 -5.38 12.35
N LEU A 107 14.57 -4.08 12.26
CA LEU A 107 15.56 -3.03 12.36
C LEU A 107 16.24 -2.98 13.74
N ALA A 108 15.49 -3.23 14.81
CA ALA A 108 16.04 -3.36 16.17
C ALA A 108 16.99 -4.54 16.27
N ARG A 109 16.60 -5.69 15.72
CA ARG A 109 17.41 -6.91 15.69
C ARG A 109 18.70 -6.71 14.88
N LEU A 110 18.67 -5.88 13.83
CA LEU A 110 19.83 -5.51 13.03
C LEU A 110 20.67 -4.39 13.65
N ALA A 111 20.30 -3.89 14.82
CA ALA A 111 20.93 -2.76 15.48
C ALA A 111 21.04 -1.53 14.55
N ASP A 112 19.99 -1.26 13.75
CA ASP A 112 19.99 -0.10 12.84
C ASP A 112 20.00 1.20 13.64
N PRO A 113 21.02 2.07 13.46
CA PRO A 113 21.17 3.29 14.23
C PRO A 113 20.09 4.33 13.95
N THR A 114 19.32 4.13 12.88
CA THR A 114 18.28 5.06 12.41
C THR A 114 16.88 4.49 12.51
N ILE A 115 16.62 3.62 13.49
CA ILE A 115 15.28 3.09 13.77
C ILE A 115 14.28 4.25 13.90
N GLY A 116 13.23 4.22 13.09
CA GLY A 116 12.21 5.26 13.03
C GLY A 116 12.50 6.38 12.03
N ALA A 117 13.65 6.39 11.36
CA ALA A 117 13.83 7.17 10.16
C ALA A 117 12.91 6.65 9.04
N ARG A 118 12.51 7.54 8.14
CA ARG A 118 11.66 7.17 7.01
C ARG A 118 12.37 6.20 6.06
N VAL A 119 13.65 6.44 5.80
CA VAL A 119 14.53 5.53 5.08
C VAL A 119 15.63 5.09 6.07
N PRO A 120 15.54 3.90 6.66
CA PRO A 120 16.52 3.41 7.61
C PRO A 120 17.90 3.19 6.97
N HIS A 121 18.97 3.25 7.75
CA HIS A 121 20.33 3.03 7.27
C HIS A 121 20.50 1.67 6.58
N THR A 122 19.88 0.64 7.11
CA THR A 122 19.85 -0.69 6.46
C THR A 122 19.26 -0.64 5.06
N ALA A 123 18.17 0.12 4.85
CA ALA A 123 17.60 0.29 3.53
C ALA A 123 18.54 1.08 2.60
N VAL A 124 19.14 2.18 3.08
CA VAL A 124 20.11 2.96 2.32
C VAL A 124 21.26 2.09 1.83
N ARG A 125 21.80 1.22 2.69
CA ARG A 125 22.88 0.30 2.31
C ARG A 125 22.47 -0.69 1.21
N ILE A 126 21.24 -1.23 1.30
CA ILE A 126 20.71 -2.14 0.28
C ILE A 126 20.52 -1.41 -1.05
N LEU A 127 19.95 -0.21 -1.02
CA LEU A 127 19.75 0.62 -2.20
C LEU A 127 21.09 0.99 -2.85
N SER A 128 22.10 1.40 -2.06
CA SER A 128 23.44 1.71 -2.55
C SER A 128 24.05 0.52 -3.30
N LYS A 129 23.97 -0.68 -2.71
CA LYS A 129 24.49 -1.89 -3.35
C LYS A 129 23.73 -2.24 -4.64
N ALA A 130 22.42 -2.09 -4.66
CA ALA A 130 21.63 -2.35 -5.87
C ALA A 130 21.94 -1.37 -7.01
N LEU A 131 22.20 -0.11 -6.67
CA LEU A 131 22.61 0.93 -7.62
C LEU A 131 23.97 0.69 -8.28
N GLU A 132 24.79 -0.20 -7.75
CA GLU A 132 26.05 -0.61 -8.41
C GLU A 132 25.79 -1.42 -9.68
N THR A 133 24.65 -2.07 -9.77
CA THR A 133 24.32 -3.02 -10.86
C THR A 133 23.18 -2.58 -11.76
N GLY A 134 22.36 -1.62 -11.35
CA GLY A 134 21.23 -1.20 -12.17
C GLY A 134 20.26 -0.22 -11.47
N PRO A 135 19.10 0.00 -12.07
CA PRO A 135 18.11 0.91 -11.54
C PRO A 135 17.42 0.34 -10.29
N VAL A 136 17.02 1.23 -9.39
CA VAL A 136 16.26 0.88 -8.18
C VAL A 136 14.92 1.59 -8.19
N LEU A 137 13.84 0.81 -8.05
CA LEU A 137 12.48 1.32 -7.96
C LEU A 137 12.05 1.49 -6.50
N LEU A 138 11.53 2.67 -6.20
CA LEU A 138 10.89 3.01 -4.93
C LEU A 138 9.42 3.28 -5.18
N SER A 139 8.55 2.39 -4.73
CA SER A 139 7.10 2.58 -4.80
C SER A 139 6.62 3.37 -3.59
N ILE A 140 6.01 4.52 -3.84
CA ILE A 140 5.50 5.45 -2.82
C ILE A 140 3.98 5.59 -3.01
N PRO A 141 3.16 5.40 -1.97
CA PRO A 141 1.71 5.35 -2.12
C PRO A 141 1.05 6.69 -2.46
N GLN A 142 1.78 7.81 -2.31
CA GLN A 142 1.25 9.16 -2.50
C GLN A 142 2.13 9.99 -3.42
N ASP A 143 1.51 10.71 -4.34
CA ASP A 143 2.18 11.70 -5.19
C ASP A 143 2.44 13.02 -4.44
N GLY A 144 3.23 13.90 -5.05
CA GLY A 144 3.51 15.25 -4.57
C GLY A 144 4.31 15.31 -3.26
N ILE A 145 4.07 16.38 -2.52
CA ILE A 145 4.63 16.62 -1.19
C ILE A 145 3.48 16.77 -0.21
N THR A 146 3.37 15.83 0.71
CA THR A 146 2.41 15.91 1.82
C THR A 146 3.19 16.08 3.13
N GLU A 147 2.79 17.03 3.94
CA GLU A 147 3.35 17.19 5.27
C GLU A 147 2.59 16.33 6.26
N ALA A 148 3.32 15.52 7.00
CA ALA A 148 2.82 14.71 8.10
C ALA A 148 3.54 15.09 9.38
N LEU A 149 2.86 14.94 10.52
CA LEU A 149 3.46 15.17 11.82
C LEU A 149 3.97 13.86 12.42
N SER A 150 5.17 13.88 12.97
CA SER A 150 5.76 12.76 13.71
C SER A 150 6.33 13.23 15.04
N CYS A 151 6.43 12.33 16.00
CA CYS A 151 7.12 12.59 17.26
C CYS A 151 8.60 12.90 16.98
N SER A 152 9.13 13.98 17.57
CA SER A 152 10.54 14.35 17.35
C SER A 152 11.53 13.35 17.97
N LYS A 153 11.12 12.59 19.01
CA LYS A 153 11.98 11.64 19.73
C LYS A 153 11.90 10.22 19.15
N CYS A 154 10.71 9.63 19.07
CA CYS A 154 10.56 8.24 18.64
C CYS A 154 10.11 8.07 17.19
N HIS A 155 9.92 9.16 16.47
CA HIS A 155 9.55 9.24 15.07
C HIS A 155 8.21 8.56 14.70
N ARG A 156 7.40 8.14 15.67
CA ARG A 156 6.06 7.64 15.40
C ARG A 156 5.17 8.74 14.83
N GLN A 157 4.34 8.37 13.89
CA GLN A 157 3.34 9.28 13.33
C GLN A 157 2.39 9.79 14.43
N VAL A 158 2.16 11.10 14.42
CA VAL A 158 1.21 11.74 15.32
C VAL A 158 -0.21 11.43 14.86
N ARG A 159 -1.03 10.96 15.78
CA ARG A 159 -2.42 10.60 15.54
C ARG A 159 -3.34 11.36 16.47
N CYS A 160 -4.56 11.61 15.99
CA CYS A 160 -5.61 12.23 16.78
C CYS A 160 -6.05 11.31 17.94
N ALA A 161 -6.10 11.83 19.14
CA ALA A 161 -6.56 11.06 20.32
C ALA A 161 -8.05 10.66 20.21
N ARG A 162 -8.86 11.42 19.44
CA ARG A 162 -10.30 11.18 19.29
C ARG A 162 -10.64 10.12 18.25
N CYS A 163 -10.00 10.16 17.06
CA CYS A 163 -10.40 9.32 15.92
C CYS A 163 -9.22 8.60 15.26
N THR A 164 -8.01 8.69 15.83
CA THR A 164 -6.77 8.13 15.29
C THR A 164 -6.36 8.66 13.91
N GLY A 165 -7.07 9.65 13.37
CA GLY A 165 -6.75 10.30 12.10
C GLY A 165 -5.42 11.07 12.13
N PRO A 166 -4.86 11.37 10.96
CA PRO A 166 -3.62 12.14 10.87
C PRO A 166 -3.85 13.59 11.31
N LEU A 167 -2.88 14.14 12.06
CA LEU A 167 -2.87 15.55 12.43
C LEU A 167 -2.10 16.36 11.38
N GLU A 168 -2.56 17.58 11.13
CA GLU A 168 -1.92 18.58 10.29
C GLU A 168 -1.64 19.86 11.07
N ARG A 169 -0.64 20.60 10.65
CA ARG A 169 -0.36 21.96 11.14
C ARG A 169 -0.89 22.95 10.12
N LEU A 170 -1.74 23.84 10.55
CA LEU A 170 -2.26 24.93 9.73
C LEU A 170 -1.24 26.07 9.65
N ALA A 171 -1.46 27.01 8.73
CA ALA A 171 -0.58 28.16 8.52
C ALA A 171 -0.46 29.07 9.76
N ASP A 172 -1.50 29.13 10.59
CA ASP A 172 -1.54 29.84 11.87
C ASP A 172 -0.83 29.10 13.01
N GLY A 173 -0.27 27.90 12.75
CA GLY A 173 0.39 27.06 13.73
C GLY A 173 -0.54 26.11 14.49
N THR A 174 -1.85 26.24 14.32
CA THR A 174 -2.84 25.36 14.95
C THR A 174 -2.71 23.93 14.44
N ILE A 175 -2.82 22.96 15.34
CA ILE A 175 -2.79 21.54 15.00
C ILE A 175 -4.22 21.01 15.02
N ARG A 176 -4.63 20.43 13.88
CA ARG A 176 -6.00 19.94 13.67
C ARG A 176 -5.98 18.51 13.06
N CYS A 177 -6.98 17.74 13.38
CA CYS A 177 -7.20 16.44 12.77
C CYS A 177 -7.83 16.59 11.37
N ARG A 178 -7.23 15.95 10.36
CA ARG A 178 -7.75 15.95 8.98
C ARG A 178 -9.11 15.23 8.85
N TRP A 179 -9.38 14.26 9.74
CA TRP A 179 -10.62 13.47 9.62
C TRP A 179 -11.79 14.08 10.39
N CYS A 180 -11.58 14.38 11.68
CA CYS A 180 -12.67 14.83 12.53
C CYS A 180 -12.67 16.34 12.85
N GLY A 181 -11.69 17.10 12.32
CA GLY A 181 -11.58 18.53 12.54
C GLY A 181 -11.18 18.95 13.96
N ALA A 182 -11.02 18.02 14.90
CA ALA A 182 -10.69 18.35 16.29
C ALA A 182 -9.33 19.05 16.37
N ALA A 183 -9.31 20.22 17.02
CA ALA A 183 -8.08 20.93 17.34
C ALA A 183 -7.35 20.23 18.50
N THR A 184 -6.02 20.25 18.44
CA THR A 184 -5.15 19.69 19.48
C THR A 184 -4.32 20.80 20.07
N VAL A 185 -4.60 21.18 21.31
CA VAL A 185 -3.87 22.23 22.02
C VAL A 185 -2.60 21.69 22.68
N GLN A 186 -2.72 20.54 23.32
CA GLN A 186 -1.61 19.83 23.96
C GLN A 186 -1.55 18.41 23.43
N TRP A 187 -0.37 18.00 23.01
CA TRP A 187 -0.13 16.65 22.52
C TRP A 187 1.08 16.04 23.23
N SER A 188 0.91 14.82 23.68
CA SER A 188 2.00 13.99 24.19
C SER A 188 2.05 12.68 23.43
N CYS A 189 3.24 12.21 23.12
CA CYS A 189 3.43 10.95 22.42
C CYS A 189 2.99 9.75 23.30
N PRO A 190 2.07 8.93 22.87
CA PRO A 190 1.60 7.80 23.67
C PRO A 190 2.66 6.73 23.94
N THR A 191 3.79 6.80 23.20
CA THR A 191 4.86 5.81 23.31
C THR A 191 6.04 6.26 24.15
N CYS A 192 6.45 7.54 24.05
CA CYS A 192 7.66 8.04 24.71
C CYS A 192 7.43 9.33 25.50
N HIS A 193 6.18 9.77 25.60
CA HIS A 193 5.71 10.94 26.36
C HIS A 193 6.38 12.25 25.96
N ASN A 194 7.06 12.30 24.79
CA ASN A 194 7.61 13.52 24.26
C ASN A 194 6.51 14.42 23.70
N GLU A 195 6.58 15.71 23.96
CA GLU A 195 5.57 16.70 23.58
C GLU A 195 5.88 17.43 22.27
N ARG A 196 7.07 17.21 21.70
CA ARG A 196 7.51 17.89 20.49
C ARG A 196 7.18 17.08 19.24
N MET A 197 6.60 17.76 18.29
CA MET A 197 6.34 17.22 16.94
C MET A 197 7.36 17.77 15.95
N ARG A 198 7.63 16.99 14.90
CA ARG A 198 8.35 17.44 13.72
C ARG A 198 7.50 17.23 12.47
N VAL A 199 7.68 18.11 11.49
CA VAL A 199 7.11 17.92 10.15
C VAL A 199 7.99 16.96 9.37
N VAL A 200 7.34 15.97 8.74
CA VAL A 200 7.97 15.03 7.81
C VAL A 200 7.28 15.20 6.47
N ARG A 201 8.06 15.45 5.44
CA ARG A 201 7.54 15.50 4.07
C ARG A 201 7.44 14.08 3.54
N VAL A 202 6.23 13.67 3.20
CA VAL A 202 5.91 12.37 2.62
C VAL A 202 5.42 12.55 1.18
N GLY A 203 5.23 11.44 0.46
CA GLY A 203 4.90 11.46 -0.96
C GLY A 203 6.14 11.32 -1.84
N ALA A 204 5.92 11.11 -3.15
CA ALA A 204 6.99 10.82 -4.10
C ALA A 204 8.01 11.95 -4.21
N ALA A 205 7.56 13.18 -4.40
CA ALA A 205 8.45 14.34 -4.50
C ALA A 205 9.19 14.62 -3.19
N GLY A 206 8.51 14.49 -2.02
CA GLY A 206 9.17 14.62 -0.72
C GLY A 206 10.23 13.55 -0.48
N THR A 207 9.99 12.33 -0.95
CA THR A 207 10.97 11.23 -0.91
C THR A 207 12.16 11.50 -1.81
N ALA A 208 11.91 11.97 -3.02
CA ALA A 208 12.98 12.34 -3.96
C ALA A 208 13.92 13.37 -3.36
N MET A 209 13.39 14.42 -2.73
CA MET A 209 14.19 15.44 -2.07
C MET A 209 15.06 14.91 -0.93
N GLU A 210 14.57 13.95 -0.16
CA GLU A 210 15.33 13.29 0.91
C GLU A 210 16.41 12.39 0.34
N LEU A 211 16.08 11.57 -0.64
CA LEU A 211 17.01 10.63 -1.28
C LEU A 211 18.10 11.35 -2.09
N ALA A 212 17.81 12.49 -2.70
CA ALA A 212 18.80 13.31 -3.40
C ALA A 212 19.95 13.77 -2.48
N ARG A 213 19.69 13.93 -1.19
CA ARG A 213 20.72 14.27 -0.20
C ARG A 213 21.55 13.06 0.20
N LEU A 214 20.96 11.86 0.20
CA LEU A 214 21.61 10.60 0.57
C LEU A 214 22.42 10.02 -0.60
N PHE A 215 21.88 10.11 -1.81
CA PHE A 215 22.45 9.54 -3.04
C PHE A 215 22.90 10.64 -4.00
N ARG A 216 23.90 11.42 -3.57
CA ARG A 216 24.44 12.51 -4.38
C ARG A 216 25.04 12.00 -5.68
N GLY A 217 24.67 12.62 -6.80
CA GLY A 217 25.17 12.24 -8.13
C GLY A 217 24.45 11.05 -8.79
N VAL A 218 23.52 10.39 -8.09
CA VAL A 218 22.69 9.34 -8.71
C VAL A 218 21.51 9.99 -9.43
N PRO A 219 21.30 9.70 -10.73
CA PRO A 219 20.14 10.19 -11.47
C PRO A 219 18.83 9.75 -10.80
N MET A 220 17.85 10.65 -10.78
CA MET A 220 16.51 10.35 -10.24
C MET A 220 15.43 10.58 -11.28
N VAL A 221 14.51 9.65 -11.35
CA VAL A 221 13.31 9.71 -12.20
C VAL A 221 12.08 9.67 -11.30
N LEU A 222 11.22 10.66 -11.44
CA LEU A 222 9.89 10.67 -10.84
C LEU A 222 8.89 10.16 -11.88
N SER A 223 8.21 9.06 -11.56
CA SER A 223 7.19 8.43 -12.41
C SER A 223 5.84 8.53 -11.69
N THR A 224 5.18 9.65 -11.86
CA THR A 224 3.89 9.94 -11.22
C THR A 224 2.97 10.69 -12.18
N PRO A 225 1.64 10.57 -12.07
CA PRO A 225 0.69 11.26 -12.94
C PRO A 225 0.84 12.78 -12.94
N SER A 226 1.32 13.38 -11.85
CA SER A 226 1.49 14.84 -11.73
C SER A 226 2.73 15.40 -12.43
N GLN A 227 3.65 14.53 -12.88
CA GLN A 227 4.85 15.00 -13.58
C GLN A 227 4.56 15.37 -15.02
N PRO A 228 5.31 16.33 -15.60
CA PRO A 228 5.11 16.73 -17.01
C PRO A 228 5.24 15.57 -18.01
N ARG A 229 6.06 14.57 -17.70
CA ARG A 229 6.21 13.34 -18.49
C ARG A 229 5.22 12.24 -18.10
N GLY A 230 4.40 12.47 -17.07
CA GLY A 230 3.48 11.47 -16.55
C GLY A 230 4.19 10.23 -16.00
N VAL A 231 3.53 9.09 -16.13
CA VAL A 231 4.08 7.79 -15.77
C VAL A 231 5.09 7.36 -16.83
N VAL A 232 6.28 7.00 -16.40
CA VAL A 232 7.37 6.54 -17.28
C VAL A 232 7.22 5.04 -17.50
N SER A 233 7.09 4.64 -18.76
CA SER A 233 6.88 3.24 -19.14
C SER A 233 8.17 2.48 -19.44
N ASP A 234 9.27 3.18 -19.70
CA ASP A 234 10.56 2.57 -20.04
C ASP A 234 11.68 3.15 -19.18
N ILE A 235 12.38 2.26 -18.51
CA ILE A 235 13.52 2.57 -17.63
C ILE A 235 14.72 1.80 -18.13
N GLY A 236 15.77 2.53 -18.54
CA GLY A 236 17.02 1.92 -18.96
C GLY A 236 17.74 1.18 -17.80
N PHE A 237 18.72 0.35 -18.16
CA PHE A 237 19.48 -0.47 -17.20
C PHE A 237 20.55 0.30 -16.41
N ALA A 238 20.78 1.56 -16.72
CA ALA A 238 21.77 2.39 -16.02
C ALA A 238 21.37 2.62 -14.55
N PRO A 239 22.35 2.69 -13.63
CA PRO A 239 22.09 3.03 -12.24
C PRO A 239 21.33 4.35 -12.07
N GLN A 240 20.13 4.26 -11.51
CA GLN A 240 19.27 5.41 -11.26
C GLN A 240 18.21 5.06 -10.19
N LEU A 241 17.73 6.06 -9.48
CA LEU A 241 16.60 5.93 -8.57
C LEU A 241 15.31 6.30 -9.30
N VAL A 242 14.39 5.37 -9.39
CA VAL A 242 13.05 5.59 -9.92
C VAL A 242 12.05 5.64 -8.77
N ILE A 243 11.38 6.77 -8.62
CA ILE A 243 10.38 6.96 -7.57
C ILE A 243 9.02 7.02 -8.24
N ALA A 244 8.20 6.02 -7.99
CA ALA A 244 6.91 5.85 -8.65
C ALA A 244 5.76 5.82 -7.63
N THR A 245 4.59 6.27 -8.09
CA THR A 245 3.32 6.08 -7.39
C THR A 245 2.45 5.10 -8.17
N PRO A 246 1.52 4.39 -7.49
CA PRO A 246 0.44 3.69 -8.20
C PRO A 246 -0.29 4.68 -9.12
N GLY A 247 -0.54 4.27 -10.35
CA GLY A 247 -1.29 5.05 -11.34
C GLY A 247 -2.79 5.03 -11.08
#